data_f9ea7a2a7ce5150e7848f6ccaa1fe28f
#
_entry.id   f9ea7a2a7ce5150e7848f6ccaa1fe28f
#
_cell.length_a   1.000
_cell.length_b   1.000
_cell.length_c   1.000
_cell.angle_alpha   90.00
_cell.angle_beta   90.00
_cell.angle_gamma   90.00
#
_symmetry.space_group_name_H-M   'P 1'
#
loop_
_entity.id
_entity.type
_entity.pdbx_description
1 polymer ?
#
loop_
_entity_poly.entity_id
_entity_poly.type
_entity_poly.pdbx_seq_one_letter_code
_entity_poly.pdbx_strand_id
1 'polypeptide(L)'
;QLSLQRRPSRGLDQRCTATLLQRTAVHWNGIALAQMLGPMAPFSALLQQGCLQLSSDAGSLVWTGEADATAGTLTAAPAWLAPPARAPMAAPQLLLLQGQRLDLLLRGLNASSLLRTTLAERYGLGPEQWRRLKTSPFTLELRQEPNGPFRAGLQLVVDLPPDRLFWDRWLADLSRSLERQGLERHQPLPRLTSWSRPDGTVVGGWRWLATRRLVWFLGPIPASLPPSGPQMAAPMDVDWRLQLRPQALAQVALLPEPLPLVVRRAQSVQLQGRLERGGASGGSQSSVSGRLELR
;
A
#
# COMPACT_ATOMS: atom_id res chain seq x y z
N GLN A 1 23.15 11.33 19.46
CA GLN A 1 23.39 12.36 18.41
C GLN A 1 23.44 11.65 17.07
N LEU A 2 22.34 11.67 16.30
CA LEU A 2 22.27 11.20 14.92
C LEU A 2 22.72 12.33 14.01
N SER A 3 23.94 12.23 13.51
CA SER A 3 24.53 13.13 12.52
C SER A 3 23.86 12.84 11.15
N LEU A 4 22.92 13.69 10.75
CA LEU A 4 22.28 13.68 9.45
C LEU A 4 23.22 14.21 8.38
N GLN A 5 23.88 13.32 7.62
CA GLN A 5 24.57 13.71 6.38
C GLN A 5 23.50 14.04 5.32
N ARG A 6 23.39 15.33 5.02
CA ARG A 6 22.48 15.92 4.06
C ARG A 6 22.99 15.81 2.64
N ARG A 7 22.19 15.23 1.74
CA ARG A 7 22.13 15.70 0.35
C ARG A 7 20.81 16.47 0.20
N PRO A 8 20.82 17.78 0.06
CA PRO A 8 19.59 18.55 0.00
C PRO A 8 18.92 18.38 -1.37
N SER A 9 17.65 17.94 -1.38
CA SER A 9 16.74 18.29 -2.45
C SER A 9 16.34 19.77 -2.24
N ARG A 10 16.92 20.67 -3.01
CA ARG A 10 16.95 22.11 -2.77
C ARG A 10 15.59 22.82 -2.56
N GLY A 11 14.47 22.21 -2.93
CA GLY A 11 13.15 22.84 -2.85
C GLY A 11 12.36 22.53 -1.59
N LEU A 12 12.26 21.25 -1.20
CA LEU A 12 11.45 20.83 -0.04
C LEU A 12 12.09 21.31 1.26
N ASP A 13 13.41 21.24 1.38
CA ASP A 13 14.14 21.66 2.57
C ASP A 13 13.93 23.15 2.93
N GLN A 14 13.88 24.03 1.94
CA GLN A 14 13.66 25.46 2.21
C GLN A 14 12.23 25.76 2.69
N ARG A 15 11.23 25.14 2.05
CA ARG A 15 9.82 25.31 2.45
C ARG A 15 9.55 24.64 3.80
N CYS A 16 10.08 23.45 4.00
CA CYS A 16 9.97 22.74 5.26
C CYS A 16 10.66 23.51 6.40
N THR A 17 11.83 24.09 6.16
CA THR A 17 12.52 24.94 7.14
C THR A 17 11.66 26.14 7.54
N ALA A 18 11.04 26.82 6.60
CA ALA A 18 10.13 27.92 6.88
C ALA A 18 8.91 27.46 7.71
N THR A 19 8.33 26.32 7.37
CA THR A 19 7.20 25.73 8.08
C THR A 19 7.59 25.30 9.52
N LEU A 20 8.75 24.66 9.68
CA LEU A 20 9.29 24.24 10.99
C LEU A 20 9.58 25.43 11.92
N LEU A 21 9.96 26.58 11.39
CA LEU A 21 10.22 27.78 12.18
C LEU A 21 8.93 28.50 12.63
N GLN A 22 7.85 28.37 11.88
CA GLN A 22 6.62 29.13 12.09
C GLN A 22 5.49 28.31 12.76
N ARG A 23 5.53 26.97 12.69
CA ARG A 23 4.43 26.08 13.10
C ARG A 23 4.93 24.78 13.68
N THR A 24 4.06 24.07 14.38
CA THR A 24 4.32 22.68 14.78
C THR A 24 4.37 21.81 13.53
N ALA A 25 5.57 21.41 13.14
CA ALA A 25 5.79 20.63 11.93
C ALA A 25 6.81 19.52 12.13
N VAL A 26 6.75 18.50 11.30
CA VAL A 26 7.66 17.35 11.29
C VAL A 26 8.19 17.17 9.87
N HIS A 27 9.51 16.99 9.76
CA HIS A 27 10.15 16.52 8.56
C HIS A 27 10.50 15.03 8.71
N TRP A 28 10.17 14.22 7.71
CA TRP A 28 10.58 12.81 7.65
C TRP A 28 11.40 12.53 6.40
N ASN A 29 12.21 11.49 6.45
CA ASN A 29 12.84 10.90 5.27
C ASN A 29 12.42 9.44 5.10
N GLY A 30 12.43 8.95 3.86
CA GLY A 30 11.95 7.61 3.53
C GLY A 30 12.77 6.48 4.13
N ILE A 31 14.06 6.69 4.39
CA ILE A 31 14.92 5.66 5.01
C ILE A 31 14.50 5.43 6.46
N ALA A 32 14.34 6.51 7.24
CA ALA A 32 13.89 6.40 8.63
C ALA A 32 12.47 5.83 8.70
N LEU A 33 11.58 6.24 7.80
CA LEU A 33 10.21 5.70 7.73
C LEU A 33 10.21 4.21 7.38
N ALA A 34 11.04 3.76 6.42
CA ALA A 34 11.16 2.36 6.06
C ALA A 34 11.67 1.50 7.24
N GLN A 35 12.65 1.99 7.98
CA GLN A 35 13.15 1.30 9.19
C GLN A 35 12.05 1.15 10.27
N MET A 36 11.22 2.17 10.43
CA MET A 36 10.11 2.12 11.39
C MET A 36 8.99 1.17 10.95
N LEU A 37 8.79 1.00 9.65
CA LEU A 37 7.72 0.18 9.09
C LEU A 37 8.08 -1.31 8.98
N GLY A 38 9.36 -1.69 9.09
CA GLY A 38 9.80 -3.09 9.02
C GLY A 38 9.26 -3.83 7.79
N PRO A 39 8.50 -4.94 7.94
CA PRO A 39 7.89 -5.66 6.84
C PRO A 39 6.95 -4.81 5.98
N MET A 40 6.43 -3.72 6.53
CA MET A 40 5.57 -2.76 5.82
C MET A 40 6.36 -1.68 5.06
N ALA A 41 7.70 -1.75 5.05
CA ALA A 41 8.58 -0.80 4.37
C ALA A 41 8.23 -0.53 2.89
N PRO A 42 7.72 -1.49 2.09
CA PRO A 42 7.29 -1.20 0.72
C PRO A 42 6.25 -0.09 0.61
N PHE A 43 5.43 0.12 1.65
CA PHE A 43 4.47 1.22 1.69
C PHE A 43 5.12 2.59 1.89
N SER A 44 6.36 2.66 2.42
CA SER A 44 7.11 3.90 2.55
C SER A 44 7.49 4.53 1.21
N ALA A 45 7.47 3.75 0.13
CA ALA A 45 7.70 4.27 -1.24
C ALA A 45 6.66 5.30 -1.68
N LEU A 46 5.49 5.32 -1.03
CA LEU A 46 4.46 6.35 -1.22
C LEU A 46 4.86 7.68 -0.57
N LEU A 47 5.78 7.67 0.39
CA LEU A 47 6.13 8.80 1.25
C LEU A 47 7.66 8.83 1.46
N GLN A 48 8.43 9.17 0.42
CA GLN A 48 9.89 9.12 0.50
C GLN A 48 10.48 10.16 1.46
N GLN A 49 10.04 11.39 1.34
CA GLN A 49 10.37 12.46 2.28
C GLN A 49 9.27 13.51 2.24
N GLY A 50 9.15 14.32 3.26
CA GLY A 50 8.15 15.35 3.28
C GLY A 50 8.16 16.20 4.53
N CYS A 51 7.31 17.20 4.52
CA CYS A 51 7.08 18.11 5.60
C CYS A 51 5.59 18.16 5.93
N LEU A 52 5.24 17.86 7.18
CA LEU A 52 3.88 17.87 7.66
C LEU A 52 3.70 18.93 8.73
N GLN A 53 2.70 19.74 8.57
CA GLN A 53 2.16 20.58 9.63
C GLN A 53 1.24 19.72 10.50
N LEU A 54 1.42 19.79 11.80
CA LEU A 54 0.63 19.06 12.79
C LEU A 54 -0.38 20.00 13.45
N SER A 55 -1.57 19.48 13.71
CA SER A 55 -2.59 20.12 14.54
C SER A 55 -3.33 19.06 15.35
N SER A 56 -3.98 19.47 16.43
CA SER A 56 -4.85 18.58 17.19
C SER A 56 -6.32 18.93 16.93
N ASP A 57 -7.15 17.91 16.82
CA ASP A 57 -8.58 18.03 16.57
C ASP A 57 -9.33 16.96 17.38
N ALA A 58 -10.03 17.39 18.43
CA ALA A 58 -10.92 16.56 19.24
C ALA A 58 -10.33 15.17 19.61
N GLY A 59 -9.09 15.14 20.16
CA GLY A 59 -8.41 13.91 20.56
C GLY A 59 -7.70 13.16 19.44
N SER A 60 -7.67 13.73 18.25
CA SER A 60 -6.90 13.24 17.11
C SER A 60 -5.72 14.15 16.84
N LEU A 61 -4.61 13.57 16.38
CA LEU A 61 -3.52 14.28 15.74
C LEU A 61 -3.79 14.32 14.24
N VAL A 62 -3.86 15.51 13.68
CA VAL A 62 -4.13 15.74 12.26
C VAL A 62 -2.91 16.36 11.62
N TRP A 63 -2.60 15.98 10.39
CA TRP A 63 -1.52 16.58 9.63
C TRP A 63 -1.88 16.78 8.18
N THR A 64 -1.28 17.83 7.63
CA THR A 64 -1.34 18.19 6.21
C THR A 64 0.04 18.61 5.74
N GLY A 65 0.39 18.33 4.50
CA GLY A 65 1.68 18.74 3.97
C GLY A 65 2.01 18.15 2.62
N GLU A 66 3.27 18.21 2.30
CA GLU A 66 3.82 17.83 1.01
C GLU A 66 4.77 16.66 1.19
N ALA A 67 4.75 15.71 0.25
CA ALA A 67 5.66 14.60 0.17
C ALA A 67 6.22 14.44 -1.23
N ASP A 68 7.49 14.08 -1.31
CA ASP A 68 8.13 13.66 -2.54
C ASP A 68 7.86 12.16 -2.74
N ALA A 69 7.28 11.82 -3.88
CA ALA A 69 7.10 10.43 -4.29
C ALA A 69 8.25 9.90 -5.13
N THR A 70 9.04 10.79 -5.71
CA THR A 70 10.24 10.48 -6.52
C THR A 70 11.21 11.64 -6.41
N ALA A 71 12.51 11.39 -6.55
CA ALA A 71 13.52 12.44 -6.57
C ALA A 71 13.30 13.38 -7.77
N GLY A 72 12.53 14.43 -7.57
CA GLY A 72 12.22 15.48 -8.53
C GLY A 72 11.99 16.82 -7.84
N THR A 73 12.31 17.90 -8.52
CA THR A 73 12.14 19.27 -8.02
C THR A 73 10.67 19.66 -8.00
N LEU A 74 10.20 20.15 -6.87
CA LEU A 74 8.86 20.69 -6.67
C LEU A 74 8.69 22.02 -7.39
N THR A 75 7.67 22.17 -8.24
CA THR A 75 7.49 23.36 -9.07
C THR A 75 6.23 24.19 -8.79
N ALA A 76 5.25 23.65 -8.07
CA ALA A 76 4.05 24.38 -7.69
C ALA A 76 3.68 24.12 -6.23
N ALA A 77 3.03 25.08 -5.58
CA ALA A 77 2.41 24.86 -4.29
C ALA A 77 1.13 24.01 -4.52
N PRO A 78 1.03 22.81 -3.93
CA PRO A 78 -0.14 21.98 -4.11
C PRO A 78 -1.35 22.61 -3.41
N ALA A 79 -2.53 22.35 -3.95
CA ALA A 79 -3.75 22.60 -3.21
C ALA A 79 -3.76 21.73 -1.94
N TRP A 80 -3.99 22.34 -0.78
CA TRP A 80 -4.03 21.64 0.49
C TRP A 80 -5.12 20.55 0.47
N LEU A 81 -4.72 19.34 0.75
CA LEU A 81 -5.64 18.22 0.85
C LEU A 81 -6.26 18.22 2.26
N ALA A 82 -7.58 18.31 2.33
CA ALA A 82 -8.28 18.23 3.60
C ALA A 82 -7.95 16.90 4.34
N PRO A 83 -7.83 16.93 5.68
CA PRO A 83 -7.66 15.69 6.44
C PRO A 83 -8.78 14.69 6.16
N PRO A 84 -8.51 13.37 6.17
CA PRO A 84 -9.53 12.36 5.96
C PRO A 84 -10.60 12.45 7.06
N ALA A 85 -11.85 12.21 6.67
CA ALA A 85 -12.95 12.06 7.62
C ALA A 85 -12.69 10.87 8.54
N ARG A 86 -13.19 10.93 9.77
CA ARG A 86 -13.14 9.79 10.69
C ARG A 86 -13.89 8.61 10.09
N ALA A 87 -13.20 7.51 9.86
CA ALA A 87 -13.79 6.29 9.38
C ALA A 87 -13.21 5.12 10.18
N PRO A 88 -13.98 4.54 11.12
CA PRO A 88 -13.50 3.43 11.91
C PRO A 88 -13.27 2.20 11.03
N MET A 89 -12.12 1.57 11.21
CA MET A 89 -11.86 0.27 10.60
C MET A 89 -12.54 -0.83 11.40
N ALA A 90 -13.33 -1.66 10.73
CA ALA A 90 -13.96 -2.80 11.37
C ALA A 90 -12.93 -3.92 11.65
N ALA A 91 -13.07 -4.60 12.79
CA ALA A 91 -12.39 -5.88 12.98
C ALA A 91 -12.96 -6.90 11.99
N PRO A 92 -12.18 -7.79 11.41
CA PRO A 92 -10.76 -8.08 11.65
C PRO A 92 -9.76 -7.33 10.73
N GLN A 93 -10.17 -6.23 10.08
CA GLN A 93 -9.33 -5.49 9.15
C GLN A 93 -8.15 -4.82 9.89
N LEU A 94 -6.93 -5.03 9.39
CA LEU A 94 -5.68 -4.50 9.93
C LEU A 94 -5.15 -3.32 9.14
N LEU A 95 -5.27 -3.43 7.81
CA LEU A 95 -4.84 -2.42 6.84
C LEU A 95 -5.77 -2.44 5.63
N LEU A 96 -6.06 -1.26 5.13
CA LEU A 96 -6.72 -1.04 3.85
C LEU A 96 -5.96 0.03 3.07
N LEU A 97 -5.44 -0.33 1.90
CA LEU A 97 -4.82 0.60 0.96
C LEU A 97 -5.59 0.57 -0.35
N GLN A 98 -6.08 1.71 -0.75
CA GLN A 98 -6.78 1.90 -2.03
C GLN A 98 -5.99 2.89 -2.89
N GLY A 99 -5.95 2.65 -4.19
CA GLY A 99 -5.27 3.54 -5.12
C GLY A 99 -5.81 3.45 -6.52
N GLN A 100 -5.71 4.56 -7.24
CA GLN A 100 -6.11 4.65 -8.65
C GLN A 100 -5.09 3.98 -9.58
N ARG A 101 -3.89 3.71 -9.09
CA ARG A 101 -2.77 3.21 -9.87
C ARG A 101 -1.95 2.24 -9.03
N LEU A 102 -1.85 1.00 -9.50
CA LEU A 102 -1.10 -0.05 -8.81
C LEU A 102 0.43 0.21 -8.82
N ASP A 103 0.94 1.07 -9.73
CA ASP A 103 2.37 1.42 -9.73
C ASP A 103 2.82 2.10 -8.42
N LEU A 104 1.92 2.73 -7.70
CA LEU A 104 2.22 3.30 -6.37
C LEU A 104 2.67 2.21 -5.39
N LEU A 105 1.95 1.08 -5.35
CA LEU A 105 2.32 -0.08 -4.55
C LEU A 105 3.55 -0.79 -5.13
N LEU A 106 3.60 -0.95 -6.45
CA LEU A 106 4.64 -1.70 -7.15
C LEU A 106 6.01 -1.02 -7.12
N ARG A 107 6.08 0.31 -6.99
CA ARG A 107 7.37 1.04 -6.88
C ARG A 107 8.18 0.57 -5.69
N GLY A 108 7.57 0.38 -4.53
CA GLY A 108 8.24 -0.13 -3.34
C GLY A 108 8.81 -1.54 -3.56
N LEU A 109 8.04 -2.41 -4.20
CA LEU A 109 8.46 -3.78 -4.52
C LEU A 109 9.57 -3.81 -5.59
N ASN A 110 9.50 -2.92 -6.59
CA ASN A 110 10.50 -2.83 -7.66
C ASN A 110 11.82 -2.16 -7.25
N ALA A 111 11.85 -1.46 -6.14
CA ALA A 111 13.07 -0.84 -5.63
C ALA A 111 14.14 -1.89 -5.25
N SER A 112 13.71 -3.11 -4.89
CA SER A 112 14.60 -4.23 -4.62
C SER A 112 14.80 -5.09 -5.88
N SER A 113 16.05 -5.16 -6.38
CA SER A 113 16.40 -6.03 -7.52
C SER A 113 16.11 -7.50 -7.24
N LEU A 114 16.34 -7.97 -6.00
CA LEU A 114 16.06 -9.33 -5.57
C LEU A 114 14.57 -9.65 -5.66
N LEU A 115 13.71 -8.76 -5.17
CA LEU A 115 12.25 -8.97 -5.25
C LEU A 115 11.79 -8.97 -6.70
N ARG A 116 12.27 -8.05 -7.52
CA ARG A 116 11.92 -7.97 -8.94
C ARG A 116 12.29 -9.24 -9.71
N THR A 117 13.53 -9.74 -9.53
CA THR A 117 13.98 -10.99 -10.16
C THR A 117 13.13 -12.17 -9.68
N THR A 118 12.91 -12.31 -8.38
CA THR A 118 12.07 -13.37 -7.82
C THR A 118 10.64 -13.31 -8.35
N LEU A 119 10.04 -12.12 -8.45
CA LEU A 119 8.69 -11.94 -8.97
C LEU A 119 8.61 -12.29 -10.46
N ALA A 120 9.62 -11.95 -11.24
CA ALA A 120 9.69 -12.31 -12.66
C ALA A 120 9.88 -13.82 -12.87
N GLU A 121 10.83 -14.43 -12.20
CA GLU A 121 11.21 -15.83 -12.41
C GLU A 121 10.20 -16.81 -11.79
N ARG A 122 9.73 -16.56 -10.57
CA ARG A 122 8.84 -17.49 -9.86
C ARG A 122 7.37 -17.26 -10.16
N TYR A 123 6.97 -16.01 -10.39
CA TYR A 123 5.56 -15.63 -10.53
C TYR A 123 5.22 -15.10 -11.92
N GLY A 124 6.18 -15.07 -12.85
CA GLY A 124 5.96 -14.60 -14.22
C GLY A 124 5.55 -13.12 -14.29
N LEU A 125 5.84 -12.33 -13.25
CA LEU A 125 5.60 -10.89 -13.23
C LEU A 125 6.74 -10.15 -13.92
N GLY A 126 6.83 -10.30 -15.23
CA GLY A 126 7.84 -9.63 -16.04
C GLY A 126 7.48 -8.18 -16.40
N PRO A 127 8.34 -7.52 -17.19
CA PRO A 127 8.17 -6.10 -17.56
C PRO A 127 6.84 -5.78 -18.26
N GLU A 128 6.29 -6.71 -19.03
CA GLU A 128 5.03 -6.51 -19.73
C GLU A 128 3.84 -6.49 -18.75
N GLN A 129 3.78 -7.46 -17.83
CA GLN A 129 2.77 -7.51 -16.79
C GLN A 129 2.80 -6.23 -15.93
N TRP A 130 4.01 -5.80 -15.53
CA TRP A 130 4.21 -4.56 -14.80
C TRP A 130 3.68 -3.34 -15.56
N ARG A 131 4.01 -3.22 -16.84
CA ARG A 131 3.56 -2.10 -17.68
C ARG A 131 2.05 -2.04 -17.77
N ARG A 132 1.37 -3.19 -17.87
CA ARG A 132 -0.09 -3.27 -17.96
C ARG A 132 -0.77 -3.00 -16.61
N LEU A 133 -0.18 -3.49 -15.51
CA LEU A 133 -0.74 -3.34 -14.17
C LEU A 133 -0.60 -1.93 -13.58
N LYS A 134 0.42 -1.18 -13.98
CA LYS A 134 0.79 0.09 -13.34
C LYS A 134 -0.34 1.12 -13.24
N THR A 135 -1.26 1.15 -14.20
CA THR A 135 -2.38 2.10 -14.25
C THR A 135 -3.69 1.52 -13.74
N SER A 136 -3.66 0.31 -13.20
CA SER A 136 -4.85 -0.37 -12.70
C SER A 136 -5.25 0.15 -11.32
N PRO A 137 -6.51 0.53 -11.12
CA PRO A 137 -7.04 0.77 -9.77
C PRO A 137 -6.97 -0.49 -8.93
N PHE A 138 -6.73 -0.31 -7.63
CA PHE A 138 -6.57 -1.43 -6.73
C PHE A 138 -7.09 -1.17 -5.33
N THR A 139 -7.38 -2.25 -4.62
CA THR A 139 -7.63 -2.28 -3.18
C THR A 139 -6.81 -3.41 -2.58
N LEU A 140 -5.92 -3.08 -1.66
CA LEU A 140 -5.14 -4.03 -0.87
C LEU A 140 -5.69 -4.03 0.54
N GLU A 141 -6.07 -5.20 1.02
CA GLU A 141 -6.58 -5.41 2.37
C GLU A 141 -5.74 -6.46 3.08
N LEU A 142 -5.38 -6.17 4.34
CA LEU A 142 -4.80 -7.12 5.26
C LEU A 142 -5.81 -7.35 6.38
N ARG A 143 -6.12 -8.62 6.66
CA ARG A 143 -7.09 -9.03 7.68
C ARG A 143 -6.41 -9.96 8.68
N GLN A 144 -6.78 -9.82 9.94
CA GLN A 144 -6.38 -10.78 10.96
C GLN A 144 -7.07 -12.12 10.73
N GLU A 145 -6.31 -13.18 10.78
CA GLU A 145 -6.82 -14.55 10.71
C GLU A 145 -6.81 -15.15 12.11
N PRO A 146 -7.99 -15.47 12.67
CA PRO A 146 -8.08 -15.99 14.03
C PRO A 146 -7.61 -17.45 14.13
N ASN A 147 -7.63 -18.18 13.03
CA ASN A 147 -7.37 -19.62 13.01
C ASN A 147 -6.34 -19.98 11.92
N GLY A 148 -5.65 -21.11 12.12
CA GLY A 148 -4.69 -21.64 11.15
C GLY A 148 -3.26 -21.12 11.36
N PRO A 149 -2.35 -21.46 10.43
CA PRO A 149 -0.92 -21.16 10.54
C PRO A 149 -0.57 -19.70 10.22
N PHE A 150 -1.49 -18.96 9.61
CA PHE A 150 -1.29 -17.57 9.24
C PHE A 150 -1.94 -16.65 10.26
N ARG A 151 -1.21 -15.63 10.72
CA ARG A 151 -1.74 -14.59 11.61
C ARG A 151 -2.56 -13.54 10.89
N ALA A 152 -2.31 -13.40 9.58
CA ALA A 152 -3.01 -12.47 8.72
C ALA A 152 -3.11 -13.00 7.29
N GLY A 153 -4.20 -12.68 6.62
CA GLY A 153 -4.42 -12.91 5.18
C GLY A 153 -4.35 -11.59 4.41
N LEU A 154 -3.72 -11.62 3.25
CA LEU A 154 -3.63 -10.49 2.34
C LEU A 154 -4.57 -10.70 1.15
N GLN A 155 -5.30 -9.66 0.78
CA GLN A 155 -6.19 -9.66 -0.38
C GLN A 155 -5.90 -8.43 -1.24
N LEU A 156 -5.66 -8.65 -2.54
CA LEU A 156 -5.45 -7.60 -3.54
C LEU A 156 -6.50 -7.71 -4.63
N VAL A 157 -7.38 -6.73 -4.69
CA VAL A 157 -8.37 -6.57 -5.77
C VAL A 157 -7.80 -5.61 -6.80
N VAL A 158 -7.84 -5.98 -8.08
CA VAL A 158 -7.34 -5.13 -9.17
C VAL A 158 -8.35 -5.09 -10.30
N ASP A 159 -8.60 -3.89 -10.82
CA ASP A 159 -9.35 -3.70 -12.06
C ASP A 159 -8.36 -3.71 -13.24
N LEU A 160 -8.30 -4.85 -13.93
CA LEU A 160 -7.33 -5.11 -14.99
C LEU A 160 -7.71 -4.40 -16.31
N PRO A 161 -6.73 -4.05 -17.15
CA PRO A 161 -6.97 -3.60 -18.52
C PRO A 161 -7.75 -4.63 -19.34
N PRO A 162 -8.50 -4.20 -20.38
CA PRO A 162 -9.28 -5.08 -21.22
C PRO A 162 -8.38 -5.94 -22.10
N ASP A 163 -8.01 -7.11 -21.65
CA ASP A 163 -7.33 -8.16 -22.42
C ASP A 163 -7.40 -9.46 -21.60
N ARG A 164 -8.59 -10.00 -21.49
CA ARG A 164 -8.85 -11.18 -20.67
C ARG A 164 -7.96 -12.35 -21.04
N LEU A 165 -7.74 -12.58 -22.34
CA LEU A 165 -6.94 -13.71 -22.83
C LEU A 165 -5.48 -13.61 -22.40
N PHE A 166 -4.91 -12.40 -22.38
CA PHE A 166 -3.57 -12.17 -21.86
C PHE A 166 -3.48 -12.57 -20.38
N TRP A 167 -4.42 -12.13 -19.57
CA TRP A 167 -4.43 -12.41 -18.13
C TRP A 167 -4.69 -13.90 -17.83
N ASP A 168 -5.58 -14.55 -18.57
CA ASP A 168 -5.83 -15.98 -18.41
C ASP A 168 -4.59 -16.82 -18.78
N ARG A 169 -3.84 -16.45 -19.84
CA ARG A 169 -2.56 -17.08 -20.18
C ARG A 169 -1.53 -16.90 -19.08
N TRP A 170 -1.36 -15.66 -18.60
CA TRP A 170 -0.43 -15.39 -17.51
C TRP A 170 -0.79 -16.16 -16.23
N LEU A 171 -2.06 -16.24 -15.84
CA LEU A 171 -2.50 -17.05 -14.70
C LEU A 171 -2.27 -18.55 -14.91
N ALA A 172 -2.39 -19.05 -16.16
CA ALA A 172 -2.06 -20.44 -16.50
C ALA A 172 -0.56 -20.70 -16.36
N ASP A 173 0.30 -19.77 -16.80
CA ASP A 173 1.74 -19.85 -16.64
C ASP A 173 2.16 -19.80 -15.17
N LEU A 174 1.57 -18.92 -14.39
CA LEU A 174 1.72 -18.84 -12.95
C LEU A 174 1.32 -20.16 -12.29
N SER A 175 0.19 -20.77 -12.70
CA SER A 175 -0.25 -22.07 -12.23
C SER A 175 0.83 -23.14 -12.41
N ARG A 176 1.36 -23.25 -13.63
CA ARG A 176 2.42 -24.22 -13.95
C ARG A 176 3.70 -23.96 -13.14
N SER A 177 4.02 -22.69 -12.87
CA SER A 177 5.17 -22.35 -12.04
C SER A 177 4.99 -22.77 -10.57
N LEU A 178 3.80 -22.57 -10.01
CA LEU A 178 3.48 -22.96 -8.64
C LEU A 178 3.43 -24.49 -8.47
N GLU A 179 2.89 -25.22 -9.45
CA GLU A 179 2.90 -26.69 -9.49
C GLU A 179 4.34 -27.24 -9.49
N ARG A 180 5.25 -26.63 -10.28
CA ARG A 180 6.67 -27.02 -10.28
C ARG A 180 7.37 -26.73 -8.95
N GLN A 181 6.84 -25.81 -8.14
CA GLN A 181 7.32 -25.54 -6.78
C GLN A 181 6.72 -26.48 -5.73
N GLY A 182 5.94 -27.48 -6.13
CA GLY A 182 5.35 -28.47 -5.24
C GLY A 182 4.03 -28.03 -4.58
N LEU A 183 3.38 -27.00 -5.11
CA LEU A 183 2.06 -26.60 -4.64
C LEU A 183 0.96 -27.36 -5.39
N GLU A 184 -0.08 -27.73 -4.69
CA GLU A 184 -1.25 -28.41 -5.22
C GLU A 184 -2.35 -27.43 -5.60
N ARG A 185 -2.88 -27.57 -6.81
CA ARG A 185 -3.93 -26.71 -7.32
C ARG A 185 -5.30 -27.26 -6.97
N HIS A 186 -6.17 -26.37 -6.44
CA HIS A 186 -7.57 -26.67 -6.16
C HIS A 186 -8.50 -25.64 -6.81
N GLN A 187 -9.71 -26.07 -7.14
CA GLN A 187 -10.79 -25.22 -7.66
C GLN A 187 -12.05 -25.43 -6.83
N PRO A 188 -12.07 -24.95 -5.56
CA PRO A 188 -13.18 -25.21 -4.64
C PRO A 188 -14.49 -24.52 -5.07
N LEU A 189 -14.42 -23.49 -5.89
CA LEU A 189 -15.57 -22.75 -6.42
C LEU A 189 -15.32 -22.34 -7.89
N PRO A 190 -16.38 -22.08 -8.67
CA PRO A 190 -16.24 -21.56 -10.02
C PRO A 190 -15.41 -20.27 -10.05
N ARG A 191 -14.44 -20.20 -10.97
CA ARG A 191 -13.53 -19.05 -11.15
C ARG A 191 -12.60 -18.76 -9.96
N LEU A 192 -12.54 -19.64 -8.94
CA LEU A 192 -11.62 -19.57 -7.82
C LEU A 192 -10.58 -20.65 -7.98
N THR A 193 -9.32 -20.28 -8.04
CA THR A 193 -8.16 -21.17 -7.98
C THR A 193 -7.43 -20.91 -6.69
N SER A 194 -7.17 -21.95 -5.90
CA SER A 194 -6.36 -21.89 -4.68
C SER A 194 -5.18 -22.85 -4.78
N TRP A 195 -4.17 -22.57 -3.99
CA TRP A 195 -2.92 -23.32 -3.91
C TRP A 195 -2.69 -23.75 -2.50
N SER A 196 -2.41 -25.02 -2.29
CA SER A 196 -2.07 -25.56 -0.98
C SER A 196 -0.71 -26.25 -0.99
N ARG A 197 -0.14 -26.38 0.18
CA ARG A 197 0.97 -27.29 0.44
C ARG A 197 0.46 -28.73 0.48
N PRO A 198 1.35 -29.75 0.43
CA PRO A 198 0.96 -31.15 0.57
C PRO A 198 0.23 -31.49 1.89
N ASP A 199 0.41 -30.66 2.94
CA ASP A 199 -0.31 -30.80 4.21
C ASP A 199 -1.74 -30.23 4.18
N GLY A 200 -2.22 -29.78 3.02
CA GLY A 200 -3.52 -29.17 2.82
C GLY A 200 -3.60 -27.68 3.20
N THR A 201 -2.52 -27.08 3.72
CA THR A 201 -2.51 -25.65 4.08
C THR A 201 -2.62 -24.78 2.84
N VAL A 202 -3.72 -24.05 2.70
CA VAL A 202 -3.90 -23.08 1.61
C VAL A 202 -2.95 -21.90 1.82
N VAL A 203 -2.12 -21.58 0.82
CA VAL A 203 -1.12 -20.51 0.85
C VAL A 203 -1.53 -19.30 0.05
N GLY A 204 -2.54 -19.40 -0.82
CA GLY A 204 -3.04 -18.31 -1.62
C GLY A 204 -3.85 -18.77 -2.81
N GLY A 205 -4.19 -17.80 -3.67
CA GLY A 205 -4.96 -18.07 -4.87
C GLY A 205 -5.47 -16.82 -5.55
N TRP A 206 -6.40 -17.01 -6.46
CA TRP A 206 -7.09 -15.92 -7.13
C TRP A 206 -8.52 -16.28 -7.51
N ARG A 207 -9.34 -15.25 -7.70
CA ARG A 207 -10.71 -15.37 -8.20
C ARG A 207 -11.05 -14.24 -9.15
N TRP A 208 -11.68 -14.57 -10.26
CA TRP A 208 -12.34 -13.58 -11.10
C TRP A 208 -13.68 -13.18 -10.51
N LEU A 209 -13.83 -11.91 -10.13
CA LEU A 209 -15.10 -11.35 -9.65
C LEU A 209 -15.97 -10.87 -10.80
N ALA A 210 -15.33 -10.33 -11.86
CA ALA A 210 -15.98 -9.85 -13.07
C ALA A 210 -15.01 -10.02 -14.26
N THR A 211 -15.43 -9.61 -15.46
CA THR A 211 -14.62 -9.72 -16.67
C THR A 211 -13.23 -9.10 -16.53
N ARG A 212 -13.14 -7.98 -15.80
CA ARG A 212 -11.90 -7.20 -15.61
C ARG A 212 -11.42 -7.15 -14.16
N ARG A 213 -12.18 -7.66 -13.20
CA ARG A 213 -11.86 -7.57 -11.81
C ARG A 213 -11.33 -8.91 -11.29
N LEU A 214 -10.09 -8.90 -10.84
CA LEU A 214 -9.38 -10.05 -10.30
C LEU A 214 -9.01 -9.79 -8.84
N VAL A 215 -9.22 -10.81 -8.02
CA VAL A 215 -8.73 -10.84 -6.64
C VAL A 215 -7.60 -11.84 -6.56
N TRP A 216 -6.47 -11.43 -6.01
CA TRP A 216 -5.44 -12.31 -5.48
C TRP A 216 -5.51 -12.33 -3.96
N PHE A 217 -5.20 -13.47 -3.37
CA PHE A 217 -5.07 -13.56 -1.92
C PHE A 217 -3.85 -14.41 -1.55
N LEU A 218 -3.24 -14.07 -0.42
CA LEU A 218 -2.19 -14.84 0.23
C LEU A 218 -2.68 -15.22 1.62
N GLY A 219 -2.54 -16.51 1.98
CA GLY A 219 -3.13 -17.10 3.17
C GLY A 219 -4.39 -17.90 2.85
N PRO A 220 -5.29 -18.10 3.82
CA PRO A 220 -6.52 -18.85 3.63
C PRO A 220 -7.46 -18.20 2.62
N ILE A 221 -8.40 -18.97 2.10
CA ILE A 221 -9.45 -18.41 1.24
C ILE A 221 -10.26 -17.40 2.06
N PRO A 222 -10.36 -16.13 1.62
CA PRO A 222 -11.09 -15.12 2.37
C PRO A 222 -12.56 -15.50 2.57
N ALA A 223 -13.05 -15.45 3.80
CA ALA A 223 -14.45 -15.77 4.13
C ALA A 223 -15.44 -14.80 3.45
N SER A 224 -15.04 -13.55 3.26
CA SER A 224 -15.80 -12.53 2.54
C SER A 224 -15.01 -12.04 1.34
N LEU A 225 -15.24 -12.63 0.17
CA LEU A 225 -14.76 -12.04 -1.08
C LEU A 225 -15.67 -10.86 -1.44
N PRO A 226 -15.13 -9.78 -2.02
CA PRO A 226 -15.96 -8.68 -2.51
C PRO A 226 -17.08 -9.20 -3.40
N PRO A 227 -18.28 -8.62 -3.35
CA PRO A 227 -19.39 -9.08 -4.16
C PRO A 227 -19.02 -9.07 -5.64
N SER A 228 -19.42 -10.14 -6.34
CA SER A 228 -19.28 -10.23 -7.80
C SER A 228 -20.25 -9.25 -8.44
N GLY A 229 -19.75 -8.14 -8.96
CA GLY A 229 -20.56 -7.13 -9.62
C GLY A 229 -19.72 -5.96 -10.13
N PRO A 230 -20.29 -5.10 -10.97
CA PRO A 230 -19.59 -3.93 -11.50
C PRO A 230 -19.49 -2.80 -10.47
N GLN A 231 -19.19 -3.13 -9.22
CA GLN A 231 -18.93 -2.10 -8.23
C GLN A 231 -17.57 -1.48 -8.55
N MET A 232 -17.59 -0.52 -9.46
CA MET A 232 -16.48 0.40 -9.62
C MET A 232 -16.18 0.97 -8.23
N ALA A 233 -14.93 0.90 -7.81
CA ALA A 233 -14.50 1.69 -6.66
C ALA A 233 -15.06 3.10 -6.85
N ALA A 234 -15.81 3.60 -5.88
CA ALA A 234 -16.34 4.96 -5.97
C ALA A 234 -15.19 5.89 -6.37
N PRO A 235 -15.41 6.82 -7.31
CA PRO A 235 -14.35 7.71 -7.75
C PRO A 235 -13.77 8.37 -6.50
N MET A 236 -12.50 8.09 -6.22
CA MET A 236 -11.78 8.74 -5.13
C MET A 236 -11.34 10.11 -5.63
N ASP A 237 -11.57 11.11 -4.83
CA ASP A 237 -11.04 12.47 -5.03
C ASP A 237 -9.51 12.56 -4.78
N VAL A 238 -8.90 11.45 -4.38
CA VAL A 238 -7.48 11.28 -4.08
C VAL A 238 -6.88 10.12 -4.89
N ASP A 239 -5.57 10.15 -5.13
CA ASP A 239 -4.89 9.08 -5.86
C ASP A 239 -4.71 7.82 -5.05
N TRP A 240 -4.57 7.96 -3.72
CA TRP A 240 -4.46 6.83 -2.80
C TRP A 240 -4.97 7.19 -1.41
N ARG A 241 -5.45 6.16 -0.70
CA ARG A 241 -5.88 6.22 0.69
C ARG A 241 -5.37 4.99 1.43
N LEU A 242 -4.77 5.21 2.59
CA LEU A 242 -4.31 4.18 3.51
C LEU A 242 -5.02 4.32 4.84
N GLN A 243 -5.52 3.23 5.36
CA GLN A 243 -6.05 3.10 6.72
C GLN A 243 -5.36 1.92 7.39
N LEU A 244 -4.96 2.06 8.64
CA LEU A 244 -4.35 0.98 9.38
C LEU A 244 -4.64 1.06 10.88
N ARG A 245 -4.55 -0.08 11.56
CA ARG A 245 -4.68 -0.24 13.01
C ARG A 245 -3.33 -0.65 13.59
N PRO A 246 -2.50 0.30 14.07
CA PRO A 246 -1.12 0.02 14.46
C PRO A 246 -1.00 -1.03 15.56
N GLN A 247 -1.85 -0.95 16.58
CA GLN A 247 -1.85 -1.91 17.68
C GLN A 247 -2.16 -3.34 17.21
N ALA A 248 -3.16 -3.48 16.33
CA ALA A 248 -3.53 -4.79 15.80
C ALA A 248 -2.43 -5.36 14.88
N LEU A 249 -1.75 -4.51 14.08
CA LEU A 249 -0.59 -4.91 13.28
C LEU A 249 0.59 -5.37 14.15
N ALA A 250 0.84 -4.69 15.28
CA ALA A 250 1.87 -5.10 16.22
C ALA A 250 1.55 -6.45 16.89
N GLN A 251 0.28 -6.69 17.26
CA GLN A 251 -0.16 -7.97 17.84
C GLN A 251 0.08 -9.17 16.92
N VAL A 252 0.01 -8.96 15.60
CA VAL A 252 0.32 -10.01 14.62
C VAL A 252 1.79 -9.99 14.15
N ALA A 253 2.65 -9.21 14.83
CA ALA A 253 4.09 -9.08 14.56
C ALA A 253 4.42 -8.57 13.13
N LEU A 254 3.57 -7.70 12.59
CA LEU A 254 3.80 -7.04 11.29
C LEU A 254 4.43 -5.65 11.43
N LEU A 255 4.57 -5.14 12.64
CA LEU A 255 5.34 -3.95 12.94
C LEU A 255 6.50 -4.32 13.88
N PRO A 256 7.68 -3.71 13.70
CA PRO A 256 8.83 -3.98 14.55
C PRO A 256 8.62 -3.41 15.97
N GLU A 257 9.20 -4.05 16.96
CA GLU A 257 9.25 -3.54 18.34
C GLU A 257 10.64 -3.00 18.66
N PRO A 258 10.75 -1.94 19.50
CA PRO A 258 9.64 -1.22 20.16
C PRO A 258 9.00 -0.16 19.26
N LEU A 259 7.67 -0.09 19.29
CA LEU A 259 6.93 0.97 18.60
C LEU A 259 7.08 2.31 19.34
N PRO A 260 7.16 3.46 18.65
CA PRO A 260 7.05 4.78 19.24
C PRO A 260 5.76 4.91 20.07
N LEU A 261 5.82 5.65 21.17
CA LEU A 261 4.71 5.78 22.12
C LEU A 261 3.40 6.23 21.44
N VAL A 262 3.49 7.16 20.51
CA VAL A 262 2.34 7.69 19.77
C VAL A 262 1.69 6.57 18.94
N VAL A 263 2.47 5.75 18.26
CA VAL A 263 1.98 4.62 17.44
C VAL A 263 1.36 3.54 18.34
N ARG A 264 1.95 3.28 19.51
CA ARG A 264 1.39 2.32 20.49
C ARG A 264 0.03 2.74 21.03
N ARG A 265 -0.22 4.05 21.16
CA ARG A 265 -1.51 4.60 21.61
C ARG A 265 -2.51 4.83 20.48
N ALA A 266 -2.08 4.69 19.22
CA ALA A 266 -2.94 4.91 18.07
C ALA A 266 -3.96 3.78 17.91
N GLN A 267 -5.23 4.13 17.92
CA GLN A 267 -6.32 3.21 17.55
C GLN A 267 -6.37 3.01 16.05
N SER A 268 -6.31 4.12 15.32
CA SER A 268 -6.32 4.13 13.87
C SER A 268 -5.39 5.19 13.32
N VAL A 269 -4.83 4.94 12.14
CA VAL A 269 -4.11 5.90 11.33
C VAL A 269 -4.75 5.91 9.96
N GLN A 270 -5.05 7.10 9.47
CA GLN A 270 -5.59 7.32 8.13
C GLN A 270 -4.67 8.29 7.39
N LEU A 271 -4.30 7.94 6.18
CA LEU A 271 -3.46 8.73 5.29
C LEU A 271 -4.12 8.78 3.92
N GLN A 272 -3.99 9.89 3.25
CA GLN A 272 -4.38 10.01 1.85
C GLN A 272 -3.46 10.96 1.13
N GLY A 273 -3.35 10.79 -0.19
CA GLY A 273 -2.49 11.62 -1.01
C GLY A 273 -3.04 11.82 -2.40
N ARG A 274 -2.69 12.98 -2.95
CA ARG A 274 -2.90 13.34 -4.34
C ARG A 274 -1.54 13.59 -4.98
N LEU A 275 -1.30 12.94 -6.12
CA LEU A 275 -0.10 13.13 -6.92
C LEU A 275 -0.33 14.29 -7.88
N GLU A 276 0.41 15.36 -7.71
CA GLU A 276 0.43 16.46 -8.67
C GLU A 276 1.54 16.21 -9.69
N ARG A 277 1.16 16.16 -10.95
CA ARG A 277 2.15 16.06 -12.03
C ARG A 277 2.78 17.45 -12.16
N GLY A 278 4.06 17.54 -11.81
CA GLY A 278 4.84 18.75 -12.07
C GLY A 278 4.84 19.07 -13.56
N GLY A 279 4.77 20.36 -13.89
CA GLY A 279 4.94 20.86 -15.26
C GLY A 279 6.28 20.43 -15.86
N ALA A 280 6.68 20.98 -16.98
CA ALA A 280 7.82 20.61 -17.87
C ALA A 280 9.18 20.28 -17.20
N SER A 281 9.32 20.45 -15.88
CA SER A 281 10.54 20.14 -15.10
C SER A 281 10.58 18.74 -14.47
N GLY A 282 9.61 17.86 -14.73
CA GLY A 282 9.71 16.41 -14.44
C GLY A 282 9.60 15.96 -12.99
N GLY A 283 9.40 16.85 -12.02
CA GLY A 283 9.19 16.48 -10.61
C GLY A 283 7.73 16.12 -10.33
N SER A 284 7.48 15.07 -9.54
CA SER A 284 6.15 14.76 -9.03
C SER A 284 6.07 15.13 -7.55
N GLN A 285 5.17 16.01 -7.23
CA GLN A 285 4.82 16.38 -5.86
C GLN A 285 3.56 15.67 -5.44
N SER A 286 3.45 15.33 -4.16
CA SER A 286 2.23 14.79 -3.58
C SER A 286 1.77 15.69 -2.45
N SER A 287 0.50 16.06 -2.46
CA SER A 287 -0.19 16.56 -1.27
C SER A 287 -0.55 15.37 -0.40
N VAL A 288 -0.21 15.43 0.88
CA VAL A 288 -0.49 14.37 1.85
C VAL A 288 -1.25 14.95 3.01
N SER A 289 -2.30 14.28 3.44
CA SER A 289 -2.99 14.58 4.69
C SER A 289 -3.26 13.29 5.47
N GLY A 290 -3.46 13.45 6.76
CA GLY A 290 -3.75 12.29 7.58
C GLY A 290 -4.32 12.64 8.94
N ARG A 291 -4.75 11.59 9.63
CA ARG A 291 -5.35 11.63 10.97
C ARG A 291 -4.87 10.40 11.75
N LEU A 292 -4.52 10.62 12.99
CA LEU A 292 -4.22 9.57 13.96
C LEU A 292 -5.17 9.75 15.15
N GLU A 293 -5.94 8.72 15.43
CA GLU A 293 -6.83 8.68 16.57
C GLU A 293 -6.13 8.01 17.74
N LEU A 294 -6.04 8.72 18.87
CA LEU A 294 -5.47 8.24 20.11
C LEU A 294 -6.57 7.65 21.00
N ARG A 295 -6.18 6.68 21.83
CA ARG A 295 -7.01 6.23 22.96
C ARG A 295 -7.05 7.27 24.05
#